data_815a0a28660f8cf715cb1c052065724e
#
_entry.id   815a0a28660f8cf715cb1c052065724e
#
_cell.length_a   1.000
_cell.length_b   1.000
_cell.length_c   1.000
_cell.angle_alpha   90.00
_cell.angle_beta   90.00
_cell.angle_gamma   90.00
#
_symmetry.space_group_name_H-M   'P 1'
#
loop_
_entity.id
_entity.type
_entity.pdbx_description
1 polymer ?
#
loop_
_entity_poly.entity_id
_entity_poly.type
_entity_poly.pdbx_seq_one_letter_code
_entity_poly.pdbx_strand_id
1 'polypeptide(L)' 'MAVYTVQNGKRYRATIKLGGLKRFASNDMLADKFREAGFTEVDVSGSGHERQGQGLWPHADASAEVPDEITAVEEIEV' A
#
# COMPACT_ATOMS: atom_id res chain seq x y z
N MET A 1 1.96 15.16 3.75
CA MET A 1 1.48 13.86 3.28
C MET A 1 0.66 14.04 2.02
N ALA A 2 0.72 13.07 1.14
CA ALA A 2 -0.04 13.09 -0.10
C ALA A 2 -1.43 12.49 0.11
N VAL A 3 -2.37 12.94 -0.71
CA VAL A 3 -3.71 12.36 -0.75
C VAL A 3 -3.82 11.56 -2.05
N TYR A 4 -4.37 10.38 -1.97
CA TYR A 4 -4.59 9.54 -3.12
C TYR A 4 -6.03 9.06 -3.17
N THR A 5 -6.61 9.05 -4.37
CA THR A 5 -7.99 8.59 -4.58
C THR A 5 -7.97 7.16 -5.12
N VAL A 6 -8.71 6.27 -4.46
CA VAL A 6 -8.87 4.89 -4.89
C VAL A 6 -10.29 4.68 -5.38
N GLN A 7 -10.43 3.86 -6.43
CA GLN A 7 -11.72 3.61 -7.07
C GLN A 7 -12.18 2.18 -6.84
N ASN A 8 -13.48 2.02 -6.72
CA ASN A 8 -14.09 0.72 -6.50
C ASN A 8 -13.68 -0.30 -7.57
N GLY A 9 -13.29 -1.47 -7.12
CA GLY A 9 -12.96 -2.58 -8.02
C GLY A 9 -11.61 -2.48 -8.70
N LYS A 10 -10.82 -1.48 -8.37
CA LYS A 10 -9.51 -1.29 -8.97
C LYS A 10 -8.42 -1.85 -8.07
N ARG A 11 -7.33 -2.28 -8.70
CA ARG A 11 -6.16 -2.80 -8.00
C ARG A 11 -5.05 -1.75 -8.05
N TYR A 12 -4.34 -1.62 -6.93
CA TYR A 12 -3.29 -0.61 -6.78
C TYR A 12 -1.99 -1.26 -6.32
N ARG A 13 -0.89 -0.65 -6.73
CA ARG A 13 0.44 -1.01 -6.27
C ARG A 13 1.10 0.22 -5.67
N ALA A 14 1.70 0.05 -4.49
CA ALA A 14 2.38 1.13 -3.80
C ALA A 14 3.86 0.77 -3.62
N THR A 15 4.74 1.76 -3.81
CA THR A 15 6.14 1.64 -3.47
C THR A 15 6.34 2.17 -2.05
N ILE A 16 6.96 1.37 -1.20
CA ILE A 16 7.17 1.67 0.21
C ILE A 16 8.66 1.82 0.45
N LYS A 17 9.06 2.96 0.97
CA LYS A 17 10.46 3.21 1.37
C LYS A 17 10.54 3.20 2.88
N LEU A 18 11.36 2.31 3.43
CA LEU A 18 11.55 2.15 4.85
C LEU A 18 12.94 2.59 5.24
N GLY A 19 13.04 3.53 6.20
CA GLY A 19 14.32 4.02 6.70
C GLY A 19 14.55 3.61 8.15
N GLY A 20 15.81 3.62 8.57
CA GLY A 20 16.17 3.32 9.95
C GLY A 20 15.69 1.95 10.39
N LEU A 21 15.06 1.89 11.56
CA LEU A 21 14.58 0.63 12.12
C LEU A 21 13.36 0.08 11.40
N LYS A 22 12.65 0.90 10.63
CA LYS A 22 11.47 0.46 9.91
C LYS A 22 11.79 -0.60 8.85
N ARG A 23 13.03 -0.64 8.36
CA ARG A 23 13.45 -1.65 7.37
C ARG A 23 13.35 -3.09 7.88
N PHE A 24 13.22 -3.26 9.18
CA PHE A 24 13.06 -4.59 9.79
C PHE A 24 11.59 -5.03 9.88
N ALA A 25 10.65 -4.20 9.48
CA ALA A 25 9.24 -4.59 9.48
C ALA A 25 9.03 -5.76 8.53
N SER A 26 8.20 -6.71 8.94
CA SER A 26 7.89 -7.85 8.08
C SER A 26 6.89 -7.45 7.00
N ASN A 27 6.88 -8.19 5.89
CA ASN A 27 5.88 -7.96 4.85
C ASN A 27 4.47 -8.24 5.37
N ASP A 28 4.31 -9.17 6.31
CA ASP A 28 3.00 -9.43 6.92
C ASP A 28 2.49 -8.23 7.71
N MET A 29 3.35 -7.55 8.43
CA MET A 29 2.98 -6.33 9.16
C MET A 29 2.54 -5.23 8.19
N LEU A 30 3.26 -5.07 7.09
CA LEU A 30 2.91 -4.08 6.07
C LEU A 30 1.60 -4.44 5.39
N ALA A 31 1.38 -5.71 5.09
CA ALA A 31 0.13 -6.19 4.52
C ALA A 31 -1.05 -5.91 5.45
N ASP A 32 -0.88 -6.10 6.76
CA ASP A 32 -1.92 -5.80 7.73
C ASP A 32 -2.31 -4.32 7.71
N LYS A 33 -1.35 -3.41 7.50
CA LYS A 33 -1.64 -1.99 7.37
C LYS A 33 -2.54 -1.69 6.18
N PHE A 34 -2.29 -2.35 5.05
CA PHE A 34 -3.17 -2.21 3.88
C PHE A 34 -4.57 -2.77 4.15
N ARG A 35 -4.66 -3.90 4.85
CA ARG A 35 -5.96 -4.48 5.19
C ARG A 35 -6.73 -3.58 6.14
N GLU A 36 -6.08 -3.00 7.12
CA GLU A 36 -6.69 -2.04 8.05
C GLU A 36 -7.24 -0.82 7.32
N ALA A 37 -6.57 -0.40 6.24
CA ALA A 37 -7.03 0.71 5.42
C ALA A 37 -8.24 0.37 4.57
N GLY A 38 -8.55 -0.92 4.38
CA GLY A 38 -9.72 -1.36 3.63
C GLY A 38 -9.42 -2.17 2.37
N PHE A 39 -8.16 -2.43 2.06
CA PHE A 39 -7.80 -3.24 0.89
C PHE A 39 -8.00 -4.73 1.16
N THR A 40 -8.32 -5.47 0.10
CA THR A 40 -8.37 -6.92 0.11
C THR A 40 -7.38 -7.48 -0.91
N GLU A 41 -7.15 -8.78 -0.88
CA GLU A 41 -6.19 -9.46 -1.76
C GLU A 41 -4.83 -8.78 -1.70
N VAL A 42 -4.40 -8.46 -0.48
CA VAL A 42 -3.16 -7.72 -0.25
C VAL A 42 -1.96 -8.63 -0.35
N ASP A 43 -0.94 -8.16 -1.05
CA ASP A 43 0.34 -8.85 -1.18
C ASP A 43 1.46 -7.84 -1.07
N VAL A 44 2.45 -8.12 -0.22
CA VAL A 44 3.62 -7.26 -0.04
C VAL A 44 4.86 -8.07 -0.32
N SER A 45 5.76 -7.52 -1.13
CA SER A 45 7.00 -8.16 -1.52
C SER A 45 8.18 -7.23 -1.34
N GLY A 46 9.38 -7.77 -1.46
CA GLY A 46 10.62 -7.04 -1.29
C GLY A 46 11.21 -7.24 0.10
N SER A 47 12.36 -6.61 0.33
CA SER A 47 13.07 -6.68 1.60
C SER A 47 13.89 -5.43 1.83
N GLY A 48 14.25 -5.19 3.10
CA GLY A 48 15.10 -4.06 3.47
C GLY A 48 14.38 -2.73 3.34
N HIS A 49 15.00 -1.78 2.67
CA HIS A 49 14.53 -0.39 2.61
C HIS A 49 13.40 -0.16 1.62
N GLU A 50 13.20 -1.07 0.68
CA GLU A 50 12.19 -0.89 -0.36
C GLU A 50 11.27 -2.09 -0.44
N ARG A 51 9.98 -1.84 -0.39
CA ARG A 51 8.94 -2.86 -0.47
C ARG A 51 7.89 -2.45 -1.49
N GLN A 52 7.17 -3.40 -2.02
CA GLN A 52 6.02 -3.12 -2.89
C GLN A 52 4.80 -3.84 -2.35
N GLY A 53 3.71 -3.09 -2.20
CA GLY A 53 2.44 -3.63 -1.77
C GLY A 53 1.40 -3.51 -2.87
N GLN A 54 0.55 -4.52 -2.98
CA GLN A 54 -0.58 -4.53 -3.92
C GLN A 54 -1.84 -4.83 -3.16
N GLY A 55 -2.95 -4.29 -3.63
CA GLY A 55 -4.24 -4.58 -3.03
C GLY A 55 -5.38 -4.18 -3.94
N LEU A 56 -6.52 -4.83 -3.72
CA LEU A 56 -7.77 -4.52 -4.40
C LEU A 56 -8.61 -3.64 -3.49
N TRP A 57 -9.19 -2.59 -4.07
CA TRP A 57 -10.12 -1.73 -3.33
C TRP A 57 -11.56 -2.16 -3.62
N PRO A 58 -12.23 -2.81 -2.67
CA PRO A 58 -13.57 -3.37 -2.90
C PRO A 58 -14.70 -2.44 -2.52
N HIS A 59 -14.38 -1.26 -2.02
CA HIS A 59 -15.36 -0.31 -1.49
C HIS A 59 -15.68 0.80 -2.51
N ALA A 60 -16.60 1.69 -2.16
CA ALA A 60 -16.86 2.88 -2.96
C ALA A 60 -15.61 3.75 -3.07
N ASP A 61 -15.56 4.56 -4.12
CA ASP A 61 -14.44 5.47 -4.34
C ASP A 61 -14.17 6.30 -3.09
N ALA A 62 -12.91 6.42 -2.72
CA ALA A 62 -12.49 7.12 -1.52
C ALA A 62 -11.15 7.82 -1.71
N SER A 63 -10.91 8.85 -0.91
CA SER A 63 -9.62 9.52 -0.85
C SER A 63 -9.09 9.43 0.56
N ALA A 64 -7.80 9.22 0.69
CA ALA A 64 -7.14 9.13 1.99
C ALA A 64 -5.73 9.66 1.90
N GLU A 65 -5.21 10.12 3.04
CA GLU A 65 -3.82 10.49 3.15
C GLU A 65 -2.96 9.23 3.17
N VAL A 66 -1.85 9.27 2.45
CA VAL A 66 -0.88 8.16 2.48
C VAL A 66 0.32 8.55 3.33
N PRO A 67 0.87 7.61 4.11
CA PRO A 67 2.07 7.87 4.90
C PRO A 67 3.26 8.27 4.04
N ASP A 68 4.21 8.99 4.64
CA ASP A 68 5.41 9.43 3.92
C ASP A 68 6.25 8.27 3.41
N GLU A 69 6.18 7.11 4.04
CA GLU A 69 6.88 5.91 3.58
C GLU A 69 6.40 5.45 2.21
N ILE A 70 5.19 5.79 1.83
CA ILE A 70 4.66 5.44 0.51
C ILE A 70 5.03 6.56 -0.46
N THR A 71 5.94 6.25 -1.38
CA THR A 71 6.52 7.23 -2.29
C THR A 71 5.85 7.26 -3.65
N ALA A 72 5.13 6.21 -4.00
CA ALA A 72 4.39 6.15 -5.25
C ALA A 72 3.22 5.19 -5.13
N VAL A 73 2.11 5.54 -5.76
CA VAL A 73 0.93 4.67 -5.86
C VAL A 73 0.48 4.70 -7.31
N GLU A 74 0.19 3.54 -7.87
CA GLU A 74 -0.31 3.46 -9.24
C GLU A 74 -1.43 2.43 -9.34
N GLU A 75 -2.36 2.69 -10.24
CA GLU A 75 -3.40 1.73 -10.57
C GLU A 75 -2.80 0.68 -11.52
N ILE A 76 -3.07 -0.58 -11.24
CA ILE A 76 -2.65 -1.68 -12.12
C ILE A 76 -3.87 -2.41 -12.63
N GLU A 77 -3.72 -3.05 -13.80
CA GLU A 77 -4.81 -3.80 -14.38
C GLU A 77 -5.08 -5.08 -13.58
N VAL A 78 -6.34 -5.42 -13.49
CA VAL A 78 -6.79 -6.61 -12.78
C VAL A 78 -6.77 -7.83 -13.73
#